data_b2ceedd569c06bf52cf1782d4d775de1
#
_entry.id   b2ceedd569c06bf52cf1782d4d775de1
#
_cell.length_a   1.000
_cell.length_b   1.000
_cell.length_c   1.000
_cell.angle_alpha   90.00
_cell.angle_beta   90.00
_cell.angle_gamma   90.00
#
_symmetry.space_group_name_H-M   'P 1'
#
loop_
_entity.id
_entity.type
_entity.pdbx_description
1 polymer ?
#
loop_
_entity_poly.entity_id
_entity_poly.type
_entity_poly.pdbx_seq_one_letter_code
_entity_poly.pdbx_strand_id
1 'polypeptide(L)'
;VRGYKLVEQPSRGQIDKALNVLAYAMTPMPLEQMEQELLKCMMVMVKPSQESQSDIAMRIRLIAEGLQDYPADIFLHAVKHVSKTKTFFPSLSEFRNAGEWRYQKRVKLLDMLELAQNNAQED
;
A
#
# COMPACT_ATOMS: atom_id res chain seq x y z
N VAL A 1 1.89 11.88 14.45
CA VAL A 1 1.45 11.97 13.06
C VAL A 1 0.14 12.72 12.99
N ARG A 2 0.15 13.78 12.25
CA ARG A 2 -1.05 14.58 12.05
C ARG A 2 -1.85 14.01 10.89
N GLY A 3 -3.15 13.80 11.07
CA GLY A 3 -4.05 13.49 9.99
C GLY A 3 -4.26 14.70 9.08
N TYR A 4 -4.82 14.47 7.90
CA TYR A 4 -5.18 15.55 7.01
C TYR A 4 -6.35 16.34 7.58
N LYS A 5 -6.33 17.64 7.35
CA LYS A 5 -7.35 18.53 7.87
C LYS A 5 -7.85 19.43 6.75
N LEU A 6 -9.15 19.51 6.59
CA LEU A 6 -9.75 20.44 5.63
C LEU A 6 -9.81 21.83 6.27
N VAL A 7 -9.01 22.75 5.75
CA VAL A 7 -8.88 24.12 6.30
C VAL A 7 -10.03 25.00 5.85
N GLU A 8 -10.52 24.79 4.64
CA GLU A 8 -11.66 25.50 4.08
C GLU A 8 -12.70 24.48 3.65
N GLN A 9 -13.95 24.91 3.62
CA GLN A 9 -15.01 24.04 3.15
C GLN A 9 -14.98 23.99 1.62
N PRO A 10 -14.50 22.91 1.01
CA PRO A 10 -14.39 22.81 -0.43
C PRO A 10 -15.77 22.69 -1.08
N SER A 11 -15.88 23.09 -2.35
CA SER A 11 -17.09 22.89 -3.12
C SER A 11 -17.30 21.39 -3.38
N ARG A 12 -18.55 21.03 -3.68
CA ARG A 12 -18.89 19.64 -4.03
C ARG A 12 -18.07 19.13 -5.22
N GLY A 13 -17.87 19.97 -6.23
CA GLY A 13 -17.06 19.59 -7.40
C GLY A 13 -15.60 19.34 -7.04
N GLN A 14 -15.05 20.11 -6.09
CA GLN A 14 -13.69 19.90 -5.61
C GLN A 14 -13.58 18.61 -4.81
N ILE A 15 -14.57 18.29 -3.98
CA ILE A 15 -14.61 17.05 -3.20
C ILE A 15 -14.68 15.84 -4.15
N ASP A 16 -15.58 15.88 -5.14
CA ASP A 16 -15.76 14.80 -6.10
C ASP A 16 -14.46 14.55 -6.89
N LYS A 17 -13.80 15.63 -7.32
CA LYS A 17 -12.52 15.52 -8.02
C LYS A 17 -11.44 14.90 -7.15
N ALA A 18 -11.34 15.33 -5.89
CA ALA A 18 -10.39 14.80 -4.94
C ALA A 18 -10.64 13.31 -4.67
N LEU A 19 -11.91 12.91 -4.54
CA LEU A 19 -12.27 11.51 -4.35
C LEU A 19 -11.92 10.66 -5.55
N ASN A 20 -12.10 11.16 -6.78
CA ASN A 20 -11.71 10.43 -7.97
C ASN A 20 -10.21 10.23 -8.06
N VAL A 21 -9.42 11.26 -7.76
CA VAL A 21 -7.96 11.16 -7.73
C VAL A 21 -7.52 10.16 -6.66
N LEU A 22 -8.12 10.23 -5.48
CA LEU A 22 -7.76 9.35 -4.37
C LEU A 22 -8.17 7.90 -4.65
N ALA A 23 -9.33 7.69 -5.27
CA ALA A 23 -9.76 6.35 -5.68
C ALA A 23 -8.75 5.70 -6.62
N TYR A 24 -8.22 6.48 -7.58
CA TYR A 24 -7.16 6.02 -8.45
C TYR A 24 -5.89 5.70 -7.66
N ALA A 25 -5.51 6.57 -6.72
CA ALA A 25 -4.33 6.40 -5.88
C ALA A 25 -4.46 5.24 -4.90
N MET A 26 -5.67 4.73 -4.66
CA MET A 26 -5.91 3.56 -3.80
C MET A 26 -5.91 2.24 -4.58
N THR A 27 -5.74 2.27 -5.90
CA THR A 27 -5.79 1.08 -6.74
C THR A 27 -4.59 0.18 -6.45
N PRO A 28 -4.83 -1.10 -6.11
CA PRO A 28 -3.73 -2.04 -5.89
C PRO A 28 -3.05 -2.44 -7.20
N MET A 29 -1.81 -2.91 -7.06
CA MET A 29 -1.11 -3.54 -8.18
C MET A 29 -1.70 -4.93 -8.45
N PRO A 30 -1.77 -5.38 -9.73
CA PRO A 30 -2.17 -6.76 -10.02
C PRO A 30 -1.25 -7.76 -9.31
N LEU A 31 -1.83 -8.86 -8.84
CA LEU A 31 -1.12 -9.85 -8.03
C LEU A 31 0.15 -10.36 -8.70
N GLU A 32 0.08 -10.65 -10.00
CA GLU A 32 1.25 -11.14 -10.75
C GLU A 32 2.40 -10.14 -10.75
N GLN A 33 2.09 -8.84 -10.87
CA GLN A 33 3.12 -7.81 -10.80
C GLN A 33 3.70 -7.68 -9.40
N MET A 34 2.88 -7.83 -8.37
CA MET A 34 3.34 -7.85 -6.98
C MET A 34 4.32 -9.00 -6.76
N GLU A 35 3.99 -10.18 -7.27
CA GLU A 35 4.86 -11.35 -7.16
C GLU A 35 6.21 -11.11 -7.85
N GLN A 36 6.20 -10.47 -9.02
CA GLN A 36 7.43 -10.13 -9.75
C GLN A 36 8.31 -9.17 -8.95
N GLU A 37 7.70 -8.14 -8.35
CA GLU A 37 8.44 -7.17 -7.55
C GLU A 37 9.04 -7.82 -6.29
N LEU A 38 8.29 -8.72 -5.65
CA LEU A 38 8.78 -9.46 -4.49
C LEU A 38 9.92 -10.41 -4.89
N LEU A 39 9.82 -11.04 -6.05
CA LEU A 39 10.89 -11.91 -6.54
C LEU A 39 12.17 -11.11 -6.80
N LYS A 40 12.07 -9.95 -7.42
CA LYS A 40 13.22 -9.05 -7.60
C LYS A 40 13.85 -8.67 -6.27
N CYS A 41 13.03 -8.36 -5.28
CA CYS A 41 13.49 -8.04 -3.94
C CYS A 41 14.26 -9.23 -3.33
N MET A 42 13.72 -10.44 -3.47
CA MET A 42 14.36 -11.64 -2.97
C MET A 42 15.72 -11.90 -3.63
N MET A 43 15.86 -11.59 -4.91
CA MET A 43 17.09 -11.81 -5.65
C MET A 43 18.27 -10.95 -5.17
N VAL A 44 17.97 -9.79 -4.54
CA VAL A 44 19.02 -8.89 -4.03
C VAL A 44 19.24 -9.04 -2.54
N MET A 45 18.48 -9.91 -1.88
CA MET A 45 18.55 -10.11 -0.43
C MET A 45 19.00 -11.52 -0.10
N VAL A 46 19.52 -11.69 1.11
CA VAL A 46 19.88 -13.03 1.61
C VAL A 46 18.58 -13.80 1.91
N LYS A 47 18.41 -14.94 1.27
CA LYS A 47 17.26 -15.82 1.50
C LYS A 47 17.66 -16.95 2.44
N PRO A 48 16.71 -17.54 3.17
CA PRO A 48 16.98 -18.72 3.96
C PRO A 48 17.54 -19.84 3.07
N SER A 49 18.57 -20.52 3.57
CA SER A 49 19.14 -21.66 2.86
C SER A 49 18.15 -22.83 2.81
N GLN A 50 18.20 -23.62 1.74
CA GLN A 50 17.47 -24.88 1.60
C GLN A 50 15.96 -24.77 1.32
N GLU A 51 15.43 -23.59 0.97
CA GLU A 51 14.06 -23.54 0.48
C GLU A 51 14.00 -24.04 -0.96
N SER A 52 13.03 -24.89 -1.28
CA SER A 52 12.75 -25.32 -2.63
C SER A 52 12.15 -24.18 -3.44
N GLN A 53 12.21 -24.29 -4.78
CA GLN A 53 11.57 -23.28 -5.65
C GLN A 53 10.08 -23.18 -5.42
N SER A 54 9.40 -24.29 -5.12
CA SER A 54 7.97 -24.27 -4.83
C SER A 54 7.67 -23.59 -3.51
N ASP A 55 8.53 -23.77 -2.49
CA ASP A 55 8.37 -23.07 -1.20
C ASP A 55 8.57 -21.56 -1.37
N ILE A 56 9.54 -21.15 -2.17
CA ILE A 56 9.80 -19.75 -2.46
C ILE A 56 8.58 -19.13 -3.19
N ALA A 57 8.08 -19.80 -4.20
CA ALA A 57 6.92 -19.33 -4.96
C ALA A 57 5.70 -19.18 -4.06
N MET A 58 5.47 -20.16 -3.17
CA MET A 58 4.36 -20.09 -2.23
C MET A 58 4.52 -18.95 -1.24
N ARG A 59 5.70 -18.75 -0.72
CA ARG A 59 6.00 -17.64 0.21
C ARG A 59 5.72 -16.29 -0.46
N ILE A 60 6.21 -16.10 -1.68
CA ILE A 60 6.01 -14.87 -2.44
C ILE A 60 4.52 -14.62 -2.66
N ARG A 61 3.78 -15.65 -3.04
CA ARG A 61 2.35 -15.53 -3.27
C ARG A 61 1.59 -15.16 -1.99
N LEU A 62 1.91 -15.78 -0.88
CA LEU A 62 1.26 -15.49 0.40
C LEU A 62 1.54 -14.05 0.86
N ILE A 63 2.78 -13.58 0.65
CA ILE A 63 3.12 -12.19 0.97
C ILE A 63 2.35 -11.23 0.06
N ALA A 64 2.31 -11.50 -1.24
CA ALA A 64 1.57 -10.67 -2.18
C ALA A 64 0.09 -10.60 -1.82
N GLU A 65 -0.53 -11.73 -1.51
CA GLU A 65 -1.92 -11.78 -1.08
C GLU A 65 -2.15 -10.98 0.21
N GLY A 66 -1.20 -11.05 1.14
CA GLY A 66 -1.26 -10.30 2.40
C GLY A 66 -1.05 -8.79 2.25
N LEU A 67 -0.65 -8.32 1.07
CA LEU A 67 -0.42 -6.91 0.78
C LEU A 67 -1.41 -6.36 -0.28
N GLN A 68 -2.42 -7.14 -0.65
CA GLN A 68 -3.36 -6.77 -1.73
C GLN A 68 -4.20 -5.53 -1.41
N ASP A 69 -4.39 -5.21 -0.15
CA ASP A 69 -5.10 -3.99 0.26
C ASP A 69 -4.27 -2.72 0.07
N TYR A 70 -2.95 -2.86 -0.07
CA TYR A 70 -2.10 -1.69 -0.28
C TYR A 70 -2.22 -1.17 -1.71
N PRO A 71 -2.36 0.17 -1.88
CA PRO A 71 -2.21 0.79 -3.20
C PRO A 71 -0.85 0.46 -3.80
N ALA A 72 -0.77 0.46 -5.13
CA ALA A 72 0.44 0.06 -5.85
C ALA A 72 1.69 0.83 -5.40
N ASP A 73 1.59 2.14 -5.23
CA ASP A 73 2.74 2.96 -4.84
C ASP A 73 3.20 2.70 -3.41
N ILE A 74 2.26 2.40 -2.50
CA ILE A 74 2.58 2.06 -1.11
C ILE A 74 3.25 0.70 -1.05
N PHE A 75 2.74 -0.27 -1.82
CA PHE A 75 3.37 -1.58 -1.95
C PHE A 75 4.82 -1.44 -2.45
N LEU A 76 5.03 -0.69 -3.52
CA LEU A 76 6.38 -0.47 -4.08
C LEU A 76 7.30 0.24 -3.10
N HIS A 77 6.77 1.21 -2.36
CA HIS A 77 7.53 1.88 -1.31
C HIS A 77 7.97 0.90 -0.22
N ALA A 78 7.06 0.05 0.23
CA ALA A 78 7.37 -0.94 1.26
C ALA A 78 8.45 -1.91 0.78
N VAL A 79 8.34 -2.43 -0.43
CA VAL A 79 9.33 -3.33 -1.02
C VAL A 79 10.69 -2.65 -1.12
N LYS A 80 10.71 -1.42 -1.62
CA LYS A 80 11.96 -0.66 -1.77
C LYS A 80 12.61 -0.36 -0.43
N HIS A 81 11.80 -0.01 0.57
CA HIS A 81 12.30 0.29 1.91
C HIS A 81 12.95 -0.94 2.55
N VAL A 82 12.28 -2.09 2.52
CA VAL A 82 12.83 -3.30 3.13
C VAL A 82 14.07 -3.79 2.37
N SER A 83 14.11 -3.64 1.05
CA SER A 83 15.28 -4.04 0.27
C SER A 83 16.52 -3.23 0.62
N LYS A 84 16.34 -2.01 1.10
CA LYS A 84 17.45 -1.12 1.51
C LYS A 84 17.84 -1.29 2.97
N THR A 85 16.91 -1.68 3.84
CA THR A 85 17.12 -1.64 5.29
C THR A 85 17.28 -3.03 5.92
N LYS A 86 16.91 -4.10 5.22
CA LYS A 86 16.97 -5.45 5.74
C LYS A 86 18.01 -6.27 4.99
N THR A 87 18.70 -7.15 5.71
CA THR A 87 19.68 -8.06 5.13
C THR A 87 19.01 -9.31 4.58
N PHE A 88 18.06 -9.87 5.34
CA PHE A 88 17.35 -11.09 4.98
C PHE A 88 15.99 -10.75 4.37
N PHE A 89 15.50 -11.62 3.50
CA PHE A 89 14.19 -11.43 2.89
C PHE A 89 13.11 -11.37 3.98
N PRO A 90 12.29 -10.28 3.99
CA PRO A 90 11.40 -10.02 5.12
C PRO A 90 10.19 -10.95 5.18
N SER A 91 9.57 -10.99 6.35
CA SER A 91 8.25 -11.58 6.54
C SER A 91 7.16 -10.61 6.05
N LEU A 92 5.93 -11.12 5.92
CA LEU A 92 4.77 -10.27 5.61
C LEU A 92 4.64 -9.11 6.61
N SER A 93 4.83 -9.40 7.89
CA SER A 93 4.76 -8.40 8.95
C SER A 93 5.73 -7.23 8.74
N GLU A 94 6.94 -7.52 8.29
CA GLU A 94 7.95 -6.49 8.03
C GLU A 94 7.58 -5.63 6.83
N PHE A 95 7.01 -6.22 5.77
CA PHE A 95 6.49 -5.45 4.63
C PHE A 95 5.32 -4.56 5.07
N ARG A 96 4.39 -5.09 5.87
CA ARG A 96 3.26 -4.32 6.39
C ARG A 96 3.76 -3.14 7.23
N ASN A 97 4.70 -3.37 8.13
CA ASN A 97 5.25 -2.30 8.97
C ASN A 97 5.86 -1.17 8.12
N ALA A 98 6.51 -1.51 7.02
CA ALA A 98 7.13 -0.52 6.15
C ALA A 98 6.12 0.38 5.43
N GLY A 99 4.90 -0.11 5.15
CA GLY A 99 3.88 0.63 4.41
C GLY A 99 2.73 1.16 5.27
N GLU A 100 2.57 0.66 6.48
CA GLU A 100 1.35 0.86 7.27
C GLU A 100 1.05 2.34 7.57
N TRP A 101 2.07 3.11 7.92
CA TRP A 101 1.89 4.53 8.23
C TRP A 101 1.33 5.31 7.03
N ARG A 102 1.90 5.08 5.85
CA ARG A 102 1.44 5.74 4.62
C ARG A 102 0.02 5.29 4.25
N TYR A 103 -0.23 4.00 4.40
CA TYR A 103 -1.54 3.42 4.10
C TYR A 103 -2.62 4.03 5.00
N GLN A 104 -2.37 4.08 6.32
CA GLN A 104 -3.33 4.62 7.28
C GLN A 104 -3.60 6.11 7.06
N LYS A 105 -2.59 6.88 6.69
CA LYS A 105 -2.78 8.29 6.34
C LYS A 105 -3.71 8.44 5.14
N ARG A 106 -3.55 7.60 4.14
CA ARG A 106 -4.37 7.64 2.93
C ARG A 106 -5.81 7.23 3.22
N VAL A 107 -6.01 6.22 4.05
CA VAL A 107 -7.34 5.79 4.50
C VAL A 107 -8.04 6.92 5.24
N LYS A 108 -7.33 7.62 6.12
CA LYS A 108 -7.90 8.75 6.86
C LYS A 108 -8.31 9.89 5.93
N LEU A 109 -7.50 10.17 4.92
CA LEU A 109 -7.84 11.19 3.94
C LEU A 109 -9.11 10.81 3.16
N LEU A 110 -9.22 9.54 2.76
CA LEU A 110 -10.41 9.04 2.08
C LEU A 110 -11.65 9.19 2.96
N ASP A 111 -11.56 8.80 4.24
CA ASP A 111 -12.66 8.93 5.19
C ASP A 111 -13.09 10.39 5.36
N MET A 112 -12.14 11.31 5.46
CA MET A 112 -12.43 12.73 5.58
C MET A 112 -13.14 13.28 4.34
N LEU A 113 -12.72 12.87 3.15
CA LEU A 113 -13.34 13.32 1.92
C LEU A 113 -14.73 12.73 1.72
N GLU A 114 -14.95 11.47 2.10
CA GLU A 114 -16.27 10.85 2.06
C GLU A 114 -17.22 11.52 3.03
N LEU A 115 -16.77 11.86 4.23
CA LEU A 115 -17.57 12.58 5.20
C LEU A 115 -17.94 13.98 4.68
N ALA A 116 -16.99 14.68 4.08
CA ALA A 116 -17.23 15.99 3.50
C ALA A 116 -18.22 15.91 2.35
N GLN A 117 -18.15 14.86 1.52
CA GLN A 117 -19.11 14.64 0.42
C GLN A 117 -20.53 14.43 0.97
N ASN A 118 -20.67 13.60 2.00
CA ASN A 118 -21.97 13.34 2.63
C ASN A 118 -22.57 14.61 3.23
N ASN A 119 -21.75 15.42 3.90
CA ASN A 119 -22.22 16.68 4.50
C ASN A 119 -22.66 17.67 3.41
N ALA A 120 -21.94 17.73 2.30
CA ALA A 120 -22.28 18.60 1.18
C ALA A 120 -23.60 18.18 0.50
N GLN A 121 -23.92 16.89 0.50
CA GLN A 121 -25.17 16.37 -0.08
C GLN A 121 -26.39 16.67 0.79
N GLU A 122 -26.22 16.83 2.08
CA GLU A 122 -27.31 17.12 3.01
C GLU A 122 -27.76 18.58 2.96
N ASP A 123 -26.93 19.46 2.45
CA ASP A 123 -27.23 20.88 2.29
C ASP A 123 -27.94 21.14 0.96
#